data_6f2b78c20cc387e8efe40f3e6f786332
#
_entry.id   6f2b78c20cc387e8efe40f3e6f786332
#
_cell.length_a   1.000
_cell.length_b   1.000
_cell.length_c   1.000
_cell.angle_alpha   90.00
_cell.angle_beta   90.00
_cell.angle_gamma   90.00
#
_symmetry.space_group_name_H-M   'P 1'
#
loop_
_entity.id
_entity.type
_entity.pdbx_description
1 polymer ?
#
loop_
_entity_poly.entity_id
_entity_poly.type
_entity_poly.pdbx_seq_one_letter_code
_entity_poly.pdbx_strand_id
1 'polypeptide(L)'
;MKIVVTGTRGIPNIMGGVETHCEELFPRMVERGYDVTLIRRSNYVKDDLHEWKGVKLVTIPSPKKKSFEAIIHTFCAINEAKKLGADVLHIHAIGPALLVPYAKLLGMKVVFTHHGPDYDRDKWGFAAKTILKMGERMGCMFADDVIVISNVIKNLIARKYGRTKNVHLIYNGVSEPEICDYPEYFKELGIEKGKYILGMCRFVPEKNLHHLVEAYRQLIVKNKKLIEQGYKLVLAGDTDFEDEYSLGLKQMARENGVVLTGFIKGRKLHSLLTNCRCYCLPSSHEGLPIALLEAMSYGVKVVVSDIPANLEVGLPKDDYFHCGNVDELSEKLGKIIEAPLQHVDYDMSKYDWDQIADEVGGVYQGLKK
;
A
#
# COMPACT_ATOMS: atom_id res chain seq x y z
N MET A 1 13.22 13.35 -20.63
CA MET A 1 12.15 14.10 -19.93
C MET A 1 12.46 14.04 -18.45
N LYS A 2 12.44 15.20 -17.80
CA LYS A 2 12.70 15.31 -16.35
C LYS A 2 11.39 15.23 -15.57
N ILE A 3 11.25 14.21 -14.76
CA ILE A 3 10.09 13.96 -13.91
C ILE A 3 10.48 14.26 -12.47
N VAL A 4 9.74 15.12 -11.79
CA VAL A 4 9.90 15.34 -10.36
C VAL A 4 8.68 14.79 -9.63
N VAL A 5 8.93 13.93 -8.65
CA VAL A 5 7.91 13.18 -7.91
C VAL A 5 7.78 13.72 -6.49
N THR A 6 6.54 13.92 -6.04
CA THR A 6 6.24 14.30 -4.65
C THR A 6 4.91 13.69 -4.18
N GLY A 7 4.61 13.88 -2.90
CA GLY A 7 3.37 13.38 -2.31
C GLY A 7 3.53 12.06 -1.55
N THR A 8 4.65 11.36 -1.75
CA THR A 8 5.09 10.23 -0.93
C THR A 8 5.91 10.70 0.28
N ARG A 9 6.17 9.84 1.23
CA ARG A 9 7.13 10.07 2.33
C ARG A 9 8.58 9.90 1.85
N GLY A 10 8.80 9.06 0.84
CA GLY A 10 10.08 8.79 0.22
C GLY A 10 10.32 7.31 -0.09
N ILE A 11 11.46 7.04 -0.68
CA ILE A 11 12.04 5.73 -0.98
C ILE A 11 13.55 5.76 -0.63
N PRO A 12 14.26 4.63 -0.46
CA PRO A 12 13.73 3.29 -0.27
C PRO A 12 13.35 2.97 1.19
N ASN A 13 12.81 1.78 1.39
CA ASN A 13 12.61 1.17 2.71
C ASN A 13 11.67 1.94 3.66
N ILE A 14 10.74 2.72 3.13
CA ILE A 14 9.71 3.39 3.90
C ILE A 14 8.40 2.60 3.78
N MET A 15 7.76 2.32 4.91
CA MET A 15 6.57 1.49 4.98
C MET A 15 5.34 2.20 4.40
N GLY A 16 4.66 1.59 3.42
CA GLY A 16 3.37 2.06 2.90
C GLY A 16 3.14 1.77 1.43
N GLY A 17 1.89 1.63 1.03
CA GLY A 17 1.52 1.27 -0.34
C GLY A 17 1.97 2.31 -1.38
N VAL A 18 1.87 3.61 -1.08
CA VAL A 18 2.35 4.68 -1.98
C VAL A 18 3.87 4.64 -2.10
N GLU A 19 4.56 4.38 -1.00
CA GLU A 19 6.02 4.25 -0.95
C GLU A 19 6.48 3.03 -1.76
N THR A 20 5.85 1.88 -1.56
CA THR A 20 6.13 0.65 -2.35
C THR A 20 5.85 0.89 -3.84
N HIS A 21 4.72 1.52 -4.17
CA HIS A 21 4.43 1.90 -5.57
C HIS A 21 5.53 2.77 -6.18
N CYS A 22 6.00 3.80 -5.46
CA CYS A 22 7.07 4.67 -5.95
C CYS A 22 8.42 3.95 -6.02
N GLU A 23 8.71 3.08 -5.04
CA GLU A 23 9.95 2.31 -4.97
C GLU A 23 10.09 1.33 -6.13
N GLU A 24 8.97 0.78 -6.62
CA GLU A 24 8.94 -0.14 -7.75
C GLU A 24 8.87 0.56 -9.12
N LEU A 25 8.03 1.59 -9.22
CA LEU A 25 7.77 2.26 -10.50
C LEU A 25 8.96 3.10 -10.95
N PHE A 26 9.50 3.98 -10.10
CA PHE A 26 10.42 5.01 -10.58
C PHE A 26 11.81 4.52 -11.01
N PRO A 27 12.41 3.45 -10.45
CA PRO A 27 13.58 2.83 -11.05
C PRO A 27 13.32 2.32 -12.49
N ARG A 28 12.17 1.70 -12.73
CA ARG A 28 11.77 1.24 -14.07
C ARG A 28 11.56 2.39 -15.05
N MET A 29 11.13 3.56 -14.55
CA MET A 29 11.05 4.77 -15.37
C MET A 29 12.45 5.29 -15.74
N VAL A 30 13.43 5.19 -14.83
CA VAL A 30 14.84 5.53 -15.15
C VAL A 30 15.39 4.60 -16.23
N GLU A 31 15.14 3.30 -16.15
CA GLU A 31 15.54 2.31 -17.15
C GLU A 31 14.93 2.63 -18.54
N ARG A 32 13.77 3.28 -18.58
CA ARG A 32 13.08 3.77 -19.80
C ARG A 32 13.58 5.15 -20.26
N GLY A 33 14.67 5.66 -19.67
CA GLY A 33 15.34 6.91 -20.08
C GLY A 33 14.71 8.20 -19.54
N TYR A 34 13.86 8.14 -18.51
CA TYR A 34 13.38 9.33 -17.81
C TYR A 34 14.42 9.78 -16.77
N ASP A 35 14.61 11.09 -16.64
CA ASP A 35 15.40 11.70 -15.55
C ASP A 35 14.47 11.93 -14.36
N VAL A 36 14.49 11.00 -13.40
CA VAL A 36 13.57 11.01 -12.27
C VAL A 36 14.23 11.56 -11.03
N THR A 37 13.60 12.54 -10.40
CA THR A 37 13.95 13.04 -9.06
C THR A 37 12.77 12.87 -8.11
N LEU A 38 12.96 12.16 -7.00
CA LEU A 38 11.93 11.96 -5.99
C LEU A 38 12.25 12.78 -4.74
N ILE A 39 11.26 13.59 -4.32
CA ILE A 39 11.39 14.46 -3.15
C ILE A 39 10.90 13.74 -1.90
N ARG A 40 11.80 13.57 -0.91
CA ARG A 40 11.58 12.85 0.33
C ARG A 40 11.30 13.78 1.50
N ARG A 41 10.53 13.31 2.48
CA ARG A 41 10.27 14.01 3.74
C ARG A 41 11.29 13.60 4.79
N SER A 42 12.04 14.55 5.35
CA SER A 42 13.12 14.28 6.30
C SER A 42 12.69 13.50 7.56
N ASN A 43 11.42 13.61 7.98
CA ASN A 43 10.92 12.93 9.18
C ASN A 43 10.85 11.39 9.05
N TYR A 44 10.85 10.86 7.82
CA TYR A 44 10.72 9.43 7.53
C TYR A 44 12.02 8.81 7.00
N VAL A 45 12.99 9.64 6.62
CA VAL A 45 14.26 9.21 6.04
C VAL A 45 15.28 9.03 7.15
N LYS A 46 15.95 7.88 7.17
CA LYS A 46 16.99 7.52 8.15
C LYS A 46 18.36 7.33 7.49
N ASP A 47 18.48 7.63 6.22
CA ASP A 47 19.68 7.49 5.40
C ASP A 47 20.06 8.83 4.78
N ASP A 48 21.29 8.91 4.25
CA ASP A 48 21.82 10.08 3.54
C ASP A 48 21.94 9.83 2.03
N LEU A 49 21.11 8.93 1.47
CA LEU A 49 21.16 8.59 0.05
C LEU A 49 20.74 9.79 -0.81
N HIS A 50 21.52 10.07 -1.84
CA HIS A 50 21.22 11.05 -2.89
C HIS A 50 20.69 10.42 -4.17
N GLU A 51 20.82 9.11 -4.28
CA GLU A 51 20.33 8.30 -5.40
C GLU A 51 19.98 6.89 -4.94
N TRP A 52 18.98 6.28 -5.58
CA TRP A 52 18.62 4.88 -5.38
C TRP A 52 18.13 4.27 -6.70
N LYS A 53 18.82 3.25 -7.18
CA LYS A 53 18.54 2.59 -8.49
C LYS A 53 18.33 3.60 -9.63
N GLY A 54 19.19 4.61 -9.72
CA GLY A 54 19.14 5.66 -10.74
C GLY A 54 18.14 6.80 -10.48
N VAL A 55 17.25 6.66 -9.49
CA VAL A 55 16.34 7.72 -9.06
C VAL A 55 17.09 8.69 -8.16
N LYS A 56 17.18 9.97 -8.56
CA LYS A 56 17.74 11.04 -7.74
C LYS A 56 16.84 11.34 -6.55
N LEU A 57 17.43 11.49 -5.36
CA LEU A 57 16.72 11.69 -4.11
C LEU A 57 17.03 13.07 -3.53
N VAL A 58 15.99 13.86 -3.30
CA VAL A 58 16.11 15.18 -2.65
C VAL A 58 15.32 15.15 -1.35
N THR A 59 16.00 15.31 -0.21
CA THR A 59 15.33 15.32 1.09
C THR A 59 15.05 16.76 1.50
N ILE A 60 13.77 17.09 1.74
CA ILE A 60 13.32 18.41 2.19
C ILE A 60 12.87 18.31 3.66
N PRO A 61 13.27 19.29 4.50
CA PRO A 61 12.78 19.36 5.88
C PRO A 61 11.26 19.41 5.96
N SER A 62 10.70 18.63 6.86
CA SER A 62 9.25 18.56 7.09
C SER A 62 8.91 18.98 8.51
N PRO A 63 7.83 19.77 8.75
CA PRO A 63 7.36 20.08 10.07
C PRO A 63 6.98 18.82 10.87
N LYS A 64 7.26 18.78 12.17
CA LYS A 64 6.87 17.65 13.04
C LYS A 64 5.37 17.55 13.32
N LYS A 65 4.59 18.63 13.09
CA LYS A 65 3.12 18.63 13.26
C LYS A 65 2.45 17.91 12.11
N LYS A 66 1.92 16.72 12.37
CA LYS A 66 1.27 15.82 11.40
C LYS A 66 0.20 16.51 10.51
N SER A 67 -0.55 17.49 11.05
CA SER A 67 -1.68 18.10 10.35
C SER A 67 -1.30 18.98 9.14
N PHE A 68 -0.13 19.60 9.15
CA PHE A 68 0.33 20.52 8.10
C PHE A 68 1.55 20.02 7.34
N GLU A 69 2.13 18.92 7.80
CA GLU A 69 3.35 18.35 7.24
C GLU A 69 3.24 18.14 5.73
N ALA A 70 2.20 17.43 5.29
CA ALA A 70 2.03 17.10 3.88
C ALA A 70 1.85 18.36 3.01
N ILE A 71 1.13 19.37 3.49
CA ILE A 71 0.86 20.60 2.74
C ILE A 71 2.13 21.44 2.61
N ILE A 72 2.82 21.70 3.73
CA ILE A 72 4.05 22.51 3.75
C ILE A 72 5.14 21.83 2.92
N HIS A 73 5.33 20.51 3.13
CA HIS A 73 6.29 19.75 2.34
C HIS A 73 5.99 19.83 0.85
N THR A 74 4.72 19.63 0.44
CA THR A 74 4.34 19.69 -0.98
C THR A 74 4.56 21.08 -1.56
N PHE A 75 4.28 22.14 -0.81
CA PHE A 75 4.59 23.50 -1.24
C PHE A 75 6.09 23.69 -1.52
N CYS A 76 6.95 23.25 -0.59
CA CYS A 76 8.41 23.31 -0.79
C CYS A 76 8.84 22.42 -1.96
N ALA A 77 8.26 21.24 -2.10
CA ALA A 77 8.57 20.30 -3.18
C ALA A 77 8.21 20.84 -4.57
N ILE A 78 7.07 21.53 -4.70
CA ILE A 78 6.68 22.18 -5.97
C ILE A 78 7.70 23.28 -6.36
N ASN A 79 8.10 24.10 -5.40
CA ASN A 79 9.11 25.13 -5.65
C ASN A 79 10.47 24.50 -6.03
N GLU A 80 10.85 23.41 -5.38
CA GLU A 80 12.08 22.71 -5.74
C GLU A 80 11.98 22.06 -7.13
N ALA A 81 10.86 21.45 -7.47
CA ALA A 81 10.60 20.92 -8.81
C ALA A 81 10.71 22.01 -9.89
N LYS A 82 10.23 23.22 -9.60
CA LYS A 82 10.37 24.38 -10.52
C LYS A 82 11.83 24.78 -10.70
N LYS A 83 12.63 24.84 -9.62
CA LYS A 83 14.07 25.13 -9.69
C LYS A 83 14.84 24.07 -10.46
N LEU A 84 14.48 22.80 -10.27
CA LEU A 84 15.07 21.68 -11.00
C LEU A 84 14.71 21.67 -12.49
N GLY A 85 13.76 22.50 -12.93
CA GLY A 85 13.31 22.54 -14.32
C GLY A 85 12.55 21.27 -14.72
N ALA A 86 11.63 20.83 -13.88
CA ALA A 86 10.80 19.65 -14.16
C ALA A 86 9.95 19.85 -15.42
N ASP A 87 10.00 18.89 -16.36
CA ASP A 87 9.08 18.83 -17.50
C ASP A 87 7.68 18.42 -17.02
N VAL A 88 7.62 17.46 -16.06
CA VAL A 88 6.39 16.98 -15.43
C VAL A 88 6.59 16.91 -13.92
N LEU A 89 5.63 17.44 -13.19
CA LEU A 89 5.49 17.21 -11.75
C LEU A 89 4.46 16.09 -11.52
N HIS A 90 4.88 14.98 -10.93
CA HIS A 90 4.01 13.87 -10.57
C HIS A 90 3.68 13.92 -9.08
N ILE A 91 2.40 14.17 -8.75
CA ILE A 91 1.92 14.29 -7.37
C ILE A 91 1.15 13.03 -6.99
N HIS A 92 1.56 12.39 -5.89
CA HIS A 92 0.88 11.22 -5.33
C HIS A 92 0.00 11.59 -4.14
N ALA A 93 -1.15 10.93 -4.01
CA ALA A 93 -2.14 11.04 -2.94
C ALA A 93 -2.91 12.37 -2.87
N ILE A 94 -4.14 12.29 -2.33
CA ILE A 94 -5.12 13.40 -2.33
C ILE A 94 -4.73 14.58 -1.43
N GLY A 95 -3.98 14.34 -0.35
CA GLY A 95 -3.54 15.44 0.54
C GLY A 95 -2.60 16.42 -0.19
N PRO A 96 -1.47 15.95 -0.74
CA PRO A 96 -0.58 16.75 -1.59
C PRO A 96 -1.27 17.37 -2.81
N ALA A 97 -2.24 16.71 -3.39
CA ALA A 97 -2.99 17.20 -4.55
C ALA A 97 -3.75 18.52 -4.30
N LEU A 98 -3.92 18.93 -3.05
CA LEU A 98 -4.45 20.24 -2.68
C LEU A 98 -3.68 21.40 -3.36
N LEU A 99 -2.38 21.20 -3.61
CA LEU A 99 -1.51 22.23 -4.18
C LEU A 99 -1.32 22.09 -5.71
N VAL A 100 -2.08 21.22 -6.38
CA VAL A 100 -2.07 21.14 -7.86
C VAL A 100 -2.36 22.49 -8.50
N PRO A 101 -3.37 23.30 -8.07
CA PRO A 101 -3.59 24.63 -8.64
C PRO A 101 -2.36 25.55 -8.54
N TYR A 102 -1.63 25.49 -7.44
CA TYR A 102 -0.40 26.26 -7.26
C TYR A 102 0.69 25.83 -8.26
N ALA A 103 0.89 24.54 -8.47
CA ALA A 103 1.82 24.05 -9.50
C ALA A 103 1.42 24.51 -10.90
N LYS A 104 0.11 24.50 -11.19
CA LYS A 104 -0.44 25.03 -12.48
C LYS A 104 -0.19 26.53 -12.65
N LEU A 105 -0.34 27.33 -11.60
CA LEU A 105 0.00 28.78 -11.64
C LEU A 105 1.49 29.03 -11.94
N LEU A 106 2.37 28.13 -11.52
CA LEU A 106 3.79 28.18 -11.88
C LEU A 106 4.08 27.66 -13.30
N GLY A 107 3.05 27.30 -14.09
CA GLY A 107 3.17 26.84 -15.47
C GLY A 107 3.66 25.40 -15.62
N MET A 108 3.56 24.58 -14.57
CA MET A 108 4.01 23.18 -14.61
C MET A 108 2.97 22.27 -15.25
N LYS A 109 3.41 21.22 -15.94
CA LYS A 109 2.58 20.06 -16.30
C LYS A 109 2.45 19.15 -15.09
N VAL A 110 1.24 18.75 -14.75
CA VAL A 110 0.98 17.98 -13.52
C VAL A 110 0.27 16.68 -13.83
N VAL A 111 0.85 15.56 -13.42
CA VAL A 111 0.20 14.26 -13.32
C VAL A 111 -0.16 14.03 -11.84
N PHE A 112 -1.38 13.58 -11.58
CA PHE A 112 -1.83 13.25 -10.25
C PHE A 112 -2.21 11.77 -10.16
N THR A 113 -1.55 11.00 -9.28
CA THR A 113 -1.97 9.62 -8.97
C THR A 113 -2.83 9.57 -7.73
N HIS A 114 -4.05 9.09 -7.90
CA HIS A 114 -5.03 8.90 -6.84
C HIS A 114 -4.95 7.49 -6.26
N HIS A 115 -4.45 7.34 -5.04
CA HIS A 115 -4.24 6.06 -4.35
C HIS A 115 -5.42 5.62 -3.47
N GLY A 116 -6.49 6.37 -3.41
CA GLY A 116 -7.67 6.07 -2.60
C GLY A 116 -8.21 7.28 -1.85
N PRO A 117 -9.47 7.23 -1.41
CA PRO A 117 -10.13 8.30 -0.67
C PRO A 117 -9.74 8.27 0.82
N ASP A 118 -8.51 8.70 1.13
CA ASP A 118 -7.96 8.69 2.51
C ASP A 118 -8.84 9.37 3.57
N TYR A 119 -9.79 10.23 3.18
CA TYR A 119 -10.74 10.86 4.10
C TYR A 119 -11.77 9.88 4.69
N ASP A 120 -11.92 8.69 4.13
CA ASP A 120 -12.83 7.66 4.68
C ASP A 120 -12.20 6.93 5.88
N ARG A 121 -10.91 7.15 6.17
CA ARG A 121 -10.23 6.57 7.32
C ARG A 121 -10.67 7.24 8.62
N ASP A 122 -10.95 6.44 9.65
CA ASP A 122 -11.49 6.91 10.94
C ASP A 122 -10.56 7.82 11.73
N LYS A 123 -9.25 7.71 11.51
CA LYS A 123 -8.24 8.54 12.18
C LYS A 123 -8.34 10.04 11.89
N TRP A 124 -9.08 10.44 10.86
CA TRP A 124 -9.18 11.83 10.47
C TRP A 124 -10.39 12.52 11.09
N GLY A 125 -10.16 13.60 11.84
CA GLY A 125 -11.21 14.50 12.28
C GLY A 125 -11.85 15.29 11.12
N PHE A 126 -12.98 15.93 11.38
CA PHE A 126 -13.79 16.64 10.37
C PHE A 126 -12.99 17.63 9.51
N ALA A 127 -12.15 18.47 10.12
CA ALA A 127 -11.32 19.45 9.39
C ALA A 127 -10.32 18.77 8.44
N ALA A 128 -9.65 17.71 8.88
CA ALA A 128 -8.72 16.96 8.05
C ALA A 128 -9.45 16.26 6.89
N LYS A 129 -10.60 15.64 7.14
CA LYS A 129 -11.46 15.05 6.09
C LYS A 129 -11.87 16.09 5.04
N THR A 130 -12.19 17.30 5.46
CA THR A 130 -12.56 18.40 4.55
C THR A 130 -11.36 18.82 3.67
N ILE A 131 -10.18 18.96 4.26
CA ILE A 131 -8.94 19.28 3.54
C ILE A 131 -8.60 18.18 2.51
N LEU A 132 -8.71 16.91 2.90
CA LEU A 132 -8.45 15.78 2.00
C LEU A 132 -9.45 15.73 0.83
N LYS A 133 -10.74 15.96 1.09
CA LYS A 133 -11.78 16.07 0.04
C LYS A 133 -11.49 17.24 -0.91
N MET A 134 -11.04 18.36 -0.37
CA MET A 134 -10.64 19.51 -1.18
C MET A 134 -9.39 19.18 -2.02
N GLY A 135 -8.42 18.48 -1.47
CA GLY A 135 -7.24 18.01 -2.20
C GLY A 135 -7.61 17.06 -3.34
N GLU A 136 -8.48 16.08 -3.10
CA GLU A 136 -9.03 15.22 -4.14
C GLU A 136 -9.66 16.06 -5.27
N ARG A 137 -10.51 17.02 -4.91
CA ARG A 137 -11.15 17.92 -5.90
C ARG A 137 -10.13 18.72 -6.69
N MET A 138 -9.13 19.33 -6.02
CA MET A 138 -8.10 20.12 -6.69
C MET A 138 -7.26 19.26 -7.65
N GLY A 139 -6.82 18.09 -7.22
CA GLY A 139 -6.12 17.14 -8.07
C GLY A 139 -6.96 16.71 -9.27
N CYS A 140 -8.19 16.28 -9.03
CA CYS A 140 -9.08 15.83 -10.11
C CYS A 140 -9.49 16.94 -11.08
N MET A 141 -9.58 18.20 -10.67
CA MET A 141 -10.02 19.27 -11.56
C MET A 141 -8.88 19.96 -12.32
N PHE A 142 -7.72 20.07 -11.73
CA PHE A 142 -6.64 20.94 -12.26
C PHE A 142 -5.41 20.21 -12.78
N ALA A 143 -5.18 18.93 -12.43
CA ALA A 143 -4.09 18.15 -13.04
C ALA A 143 -4.34 17.98 -14.55
N ASP A 144 -3.28 17.96 -15.33
CA ASP A 144 -3.36 17.69 -16.76
C ASP A 144 -3.87 16.28 -17.00
N ASP A 145 -3.26 15.30 -16.36
CA ASP A 145 -3.68 13.90 -16.36
C ASP A 145 -3.86 13.36 -14.94
N VAL A 146 -4.80 12.44 -14.77
CA VAL A 146 -5.07 11.73 -13.52
C VAL A 146 -4.86 10.24 -13.74
N ILE A 147 -4.01 9.63 -12.94
CA ILE A 147 -3.85 8.18 -12.85
C ILE A 147 -4.67 7.68 -11.66
N VAL A 148 -5.46 6.66 -11.86
CA VAL A 148 -6.24 5.97 -10.82
C VAL A 148 -5.85 4.50 -10.77
N ILE A 149 -5.66 3.97 -9.57
CA ILE A 149 -5.15 2.60 -9.36
C ILE A 149 -6.26 1.54 -9.32
N SER A 150 -7.52 1.92 -9.49
CA SER A 150 -8.66 0.99 -9.52
C SER A 150 -9.87 1.58 -10.24
N ASN A 151 -10.75 0.71 -10.76
CA ASN A 151 -12.04 1.13 -11.30
C ASN A 151 -12.95 1.75 -10.23
N VAL A 152 -12.83 1.31 -8.99
CA VAL A 152 -13.54 1.92 -7.85
C VAL A 152 -13.22 3.41 -7.79
N ILE A 153 -11.94 3.78 -7.86
CA ILE A 153 -11.50 5.20 -7.83
C ILE A 153 -11.90 5.90 -9.13
N LYS A 154 -11.74 5.27 -10.30
CA LYS A 154 -12.16 5.83 -11.59
C LYS A 154 -13.64 6.22 -11.58
N ASN A 155 -14.49 5.33 -11.12
CA ASN A 155 -15.93 5.56 -11.01
C ASN A 155 -16.28 6.63 -9.93
N LEU A 156 -15.50 6.65 -8.83
CA LEU A 156 -15.65 7.66 -7.79
C LEU A 156 -15.44 9.07 -8.36
N ILE A 157 -14.33 9.32 -9.06
CA ILE A 157 -14.02 10.66 -9.59
C ILE A 157 -14.94 11.04 -10.75
N ALA A 158 -15.33 10.10 -11.61
CA ALA A 158 -16.32 10.36 -12.66
C ALA A 158 -17.66 10.80 -12.07
N ARG A 159 -18.15 10.11 -11.03
CA ARG A 159 -19.41 10.44 -10.34
C ARG A 159 -19.35 11.75 -9.57
N LYS A 160 -18.23 12.01 -8.85
CA LYS A 160 -18.12 13.21 -7.99
C LYS A 160 -17.78 14.49 -8.73
N TYR A 161 -16.94 14.39 -9.77
CA TYR A 161 -16.34 15.55 -10.44
C TYR A 161 -16.66 15.62 -11.92
N GLY A 162 -17.36 14.64 -12.47
CA GLY A 162 -17.66 14.56 -13.91
C GLY A 162 -16.42 14.38 -14.78
N ARG A 163 -15.25 14.10 -14.17
CA ARG A 163 -14.00 13.95 -14.90
C ARG A 163 -13.86 12.55 -15.46
N THR A 164 -13.89 12.44 -16.80
CA THR A 164 -13.70 11.20 -17.55
C THR A 164 -12.56 11.29 -18.57
N LYS A 165 -12.21 12.52 -18.97
CA LYS A 165 -11.11 12.78 -19.93
C LYS A 165 -9.79 12.91 -19.18
N ASN A 166 -8.70 12.42 -19.78
CA ASN A 166 -7.36 12.39 -19.21
C ASN A 166 -7.35 11.70 -17.84
N VAL A 167 -8.09 10.59 -17.74
CA VAL A 167 -8.14 9.69 -16.58
C VAL A 167 -7.70 8.32 -17.04
N HIS A 168 -6.57 7.87 -16.51
CA HIS A 168 -5.92 6.62 -16.87
C HIS A 168 -6.07 5.62 -15.74
N LEU A 169 -6.67 4.46 -16.02
CA LEU A 169 -6.69 3.33 -15.10
C LEU A 169 -5.37 2.59 -15.27
N ILE A 170 -4.49 2.74 -14.30
CA ILE A 170 -3.21 2.05 -14.23
C ILE A 170 -3.11 1.45 -12.83
N TYR A 171 -3.14 0.13 -12.75
CA TYR A 171 -3.15 -0.60 -11.47
C TYR A 171 -1.82 -0.46 -10.71
N ASN A 172 -1.82 -0.86 -9.43
CA ASN A 172 -0.56 -1.16 -8.75
C ASN A 172 -0.03 -2.49 -9.29
N GLY A 173 1.29 -2.62 -9.37
CA GLY A 173 1.93 -3.86 -9.77
C GLY A 173 2.40 -4.70 -8.59
N VAL A 174 2.93 -5.84 -8.93
CA VAL A 174 3.65 -6.74 -8.02
C VAL A 174 4.90 -7.26 -8.74
N SER A 175 5.98 -7.42 -7.99
CA SER A 175 7.21 -8.02 -8.51
C SER A 175 7.09 -9.53 -8.56
N GLU A 176 7.87 -10.18 -9.44
CA GLU A 176 7.99 -11.62 -9.48
C GLU A 176 8.33 -12.18 -8.10
N PRO A 177 7.70 -13.29 -7.68
CA PRO A 177 7.92 -13.86 -6.36
C PRO A 177 9.33 -14.45 -6.23
N GLU A 178 10.05 -14.05 -5.20
CA GLU A 178 11.31 -14.66 -4.82
C GLU A 178 11.06 -15.83 -3.87
N ILE A 179 10.85 -17.02 -4.43
CA ILE A 179 10.61 -18.24 -3.64
C ILE A 179 11.86 -18.53 -2.82
N CYS A 180 11.73 -18.44 -1.50
CA CYS A 180 12.87 -18.66 -0.63
C CYS A 180 12.48 -19.34 0.68
N ASP A 181 13.50 -19.97 1.27
CA ASP A 181 13.43 -20.61 2.55
C ASP A 181 14.43 -19.98 3.52
N TYR A 182 14.00 -19.73 4.75
CA TYR A 182 14.84 -19.15 5.79
C TYR A 182 14.62 -19.86 7.13
N PRO A 183 15.12 -21.11 7.30
CA PRO A 183 14.86 -21.93 8.48
C PRO A 183 15.27 -21.28 9.80
N GLU A 184 16.39 -20.53 9.81
CA GLU A 184 16.87 -19.82 11.01
C GLU A 184 15.85 -18.77 11.46
N TYR A 185 15.23 -18.07 10.51
CA TYR A 185 14.20 -17.07 10.80
C TYR A 185 12.92 -17.72 11.32
N PHE A 186 12.52 -18.86 10.77
CA PHE A 186 11.38 -19.63 11.31
C PHE A 186 11.62 -20.11 12.73
N LYS A 187 12.84 -20.56 13.02
CA LYS A 187 13.23 -20.95 14.38
C LYS A 187 13.22 -19.74 15.33
N GLU A 188 13.72 -18.58 14.89
CA GLU A 188 13.67 -17.33 15.66
C GLU A 188 12.22 -16.97 16.03
N LEU A 189 11.30 -17.08 15.08
CA LEU A 189 9.88 -16.78 15.28
C LEU A 189 9.09 -17.90 15.96
N GLY A 190 9.66 -19.09 16.09
CA GLY A 190 9.01 -20.28 16.64
C GLY A 190 7.80 -20.72 15.80
N ILE A 191 7.91 -20.64 14.46
CA ILE A 191 6.87 -21.03 13.50
C ILE A 191 7.33 -22.18 12.62
N GLU A 192 6.39 -22.88 12.00
CA GLU A 192 6.66 -23.96 11.06
C GLU A 192 6.02 -23.65 9.70
N LYS A 193 6.66 -24.16 8.62
CA LYS A 193 6.14 -24.04 7.26
C LYS A 193 4.73 -24.61 7.13
N GLY A 194 3.85 -23.91 6.46
CA GLY A 194 2.46 -24.32 6.25
C GLY A 194 1.59 -24.31 7.48
N LYS A 195 2.13 -23.90 8.65
CA LYS A 195 1.39 -23.90 9.92
C LYS A 195 1.18 -22.51 10.51
N TYR A 196 1.09 -21.48 9.67
CA TYR A 196 0.73 -20.15 10.15
C TYR A 196 -0.13 -19.37 9.15
N ILE A 197 -1.02 -18.57 9.71
CA ILE A 197 -1.78 -17.55 9.00
C ILE A 197 -0.92 -16.30 9.00
N LEU A 198 -0.82 -15.61 7.85
CA LEU A 198 -0.05 -14.38 7.72
C LEU A 198 -0.98 -13.17 7.53
N GLY A 199 -0.89 -12.18 8.41
CA GLY A 199 -1.40 -10.82 8.19
C GLY A 199 -0.23 -9.89 7.93
N MET A 200 -0.24 -9.14 6.81
CA MET A 200 0.87 -8.27 6.43
C MET A 200 0.35 -6.90 6.04
N CYS A 201 0.50 -5.90 6.90
CA CYS A 201 0.14 -4.52 6.62
C CYS A 201 0.65 -3.58 7.72
N ARG A 202 0.41 -2.28 7.54
CA ARG A 202 0.65 -1.31 8.63
C ARG A 202 -0.33 -1.51 9.77
N PHE A 203 0.11 -1.28 11.00
CA PHE A 203 -0.72 -1.37 12.20
C PHE A 203 -1.52 -0.08 12.40
N VAL A 204 -2.60 0.05 11.63
CA VAL A 204 -3.52 1.19 11.65
C VAL A 204 -4.97 0.70 11.69
N PRO A 205 -5.92 1.47 12.28
CA PRO A 205 -7.28 1.01 12.52
C PRO A 205 -7.98 0.42 11.29
N GLU A 206 -7.87 1.07 10.14
CA GLU A 206 -8.51 0.67 8.89
C GLU A 206 -8.05 -0.70 8.33
N LYS A 207 -6.97 -1.26 8.87
CA LYS A 207 -6.50 -2.61 8.50
C LYS A 207 -7.14 -3.73 9.33
N ASN A 208 -7.85 -3.39 10.39
CA ASN A 208 -8.63 -4.32 11.23
C ASN A 208 -7.87 -5.57 11.69
N LEU A 209 -6.55 -5.47 11.92
CA LEU A 209 -5.77 -6.61 12.39
C LEU A 209 -6.26 -7.16 13.73
N HIS A 210 -6.91 -6.34 14.55
CA HIS A 210 -7.56 -6.77 15.78
C HIS A 210 -8.69 -7.79 15.52
N HIS A 211 -9.43 -7.65 14.40
CA HIS A 211 -10.41 -8.66 13.98
C HIS A 211 -9.74 -10.00 13.61
N LEU A 212 -8.56 -9.94 12.97
CA LEU A 212 -7.81 -11.16 12.65
C LEU A 212 -7.28 -11.85 13.91
N VAL A 213 -6.77 -11.09 14.89
CA VAL A 213 -6.35 -11.63 16.19
C VAL A 213 -7.54 -12.26 16.91
N GLU A 214 -8.69 -11.59 16.93
CA GLU A 214 -9.90 -12.12 17.57
C GLU A 214 -10.43 -13.38 16.85
N ALA A 215 -10.46 -13.41 15.52
CA ALA A 215 -10.85 -14.58 14.74
C ALA A 215 -9.91 -15.77 15.01
N TYR A 216 -8.61 -15.53 15.12
CA TYR A 216 -7.63 -16.54 15.50
C TYR A 216 -7.85 -17.02 16.93
N ARG A 217 -8.12 -16.13 17.90
CA ARG A 217 -8.46 -16.48 19.28
C ARG A 217 -9.68 -17.40 19.35
N GLN A 218 -10.76 -17.07 18.63
CA GLN A 218 -11.95 -17.92 18.54
C GLN A 218 -11.63 -19.29 17.95
N LEU A 219 -10.82 -19.33 16.92
CA LEU A 219 -10.42 -20.57 16.24
C LEU A 219 -9.67 -21.52 17.18
N ILE A 220 -8.68 -21.01 17.93
CA ILE A 220 -7.90 -21.84 18.87
C ILE A 220 -8.72 -22.26 20.10
N VAL A 221 -9.69 -21.45 20.54
CA VAL A 221 -10.62 -21.83 21.63
C VAL A 221 -11.54 -22.96 21.20
N LYS A 222 -12.07 -22.89 19.97
CA LYS A 222 -12.92 -23.94 19.39
C LYS A 222 -12.15 -25.23 19.10
N ASN A 223 -10.88 -25.12 18.70
CA ASN A 223 -10.03 -26.25 18.32
C ASN A 223 -8.64 -26.18 18.98
N LYS A 224 -8.52 -26.57 20.23
CA LYS A 224 -7.26 -26.52 21.00
C LYS A 224 -6.12 -27.33 20.35
N LYS A 225 -6.45 -28.37 19.56
CA LYS A 225 -5.45 -29.19 18.86
C LYS A 225 -4.59 -28.38 17.90
N LEU A 226 -5.09 -27.25 17.39
CA LEU A 226 -4.31 -26.40 16.48
C LEU A 226 -3.05 -25.83 17.14
N ILE A 227 -3.13 -25.46 18.43
CA ILE A 227 -1.96 -25.01 19.19
C ILE A 227 -0.97 -26.18 19.37
N GLU A 228 -1.46 -27.36 19.72
CA GLU A 228 -0.64 -28.56 19.89
C GLU A 228 0.03 -28.96 18.58
N GLN A 229 -0.61 -28.74 17.45
CA GLN A 229 -0.08 -28.93 16.10
C GLN A 229 0.88 -27.84 15.64
N GLY A 230 1.09 -26.78 16.43
CA GLY A 230 2.01 -25.69 16.15
C GLY A 230 1.46 -24.58 15.23
N TYR A 231 0.13 -24.53 14.98
CA TYR A 231 -0.46 -23.45 14.19
C TYR A 231 -0.37 -22.11 14.92
N LYS A 232 0.04 -21.06 14.19
CA LYS A 232 0.18 -19.68 14.71
C LYS A 232 -0.42 -18.64 13.79
N LEU A 233 -0.71 -17.48 14.35
CA LEU A 233 -0.92 -16.25 13.61
C LEU A 233 0.37 -15.44 13.62
N VAL A 234 0.79 -14.94 12.46
CA VAL A 234 1.95 -14.07 12.27
C VAL A 234 1.46 -12.73 11.74
N LEU A 235 1.78 -11.64 12.41
CA LEU A 235 1.54 -10.29 11.93
C LEU A 235 2.85 -9.63 11.53
N ALA A 236 3.02 -9.38 10.24
CA ALA A 236 4.17 -8.70 9.66
C ALA A 236 3.82 -7.24 9.36
N GLY A 237 4.59 -6.33 9.93
CA GLY A 237 4.38 -4.90 9.81
C GLY A 237 4.52 -4.17 11.13
N ASP A 238 4.35 -2.87 11.07
CA ASP A 238 4.39 -1.98 12.24
C ASP A 238 3.65 -0.68 11.92
N THR A 239 3.87 0.34 12.72
CA THR A 239 3.44 1.72 12.47
C THR A 239 4.63 2.68 12.45
N ASP A 240 4.54 3.79 11.72
CA ASP A 240 5.59 4.81 11.72
C ASP A 240 5.73 5.52 13.07
N PHE A 241 4.61 5.65 13.78
CA PHE A 241 4.53 6.29 15.11
C PHE A 241 3.50 5.53 15.92
N GLU A 242 3.91 5.04 17.07
CA GLU A 242 3.02 4.35 17.99
C GLU A 242 1.86 5.26 18.44
N ASP A 243 0.67 4.69 18.45
CA ASP A 243 -0.57 5.28 18.92
C ASP A 243 -1.36 4.27 19.76
N GLU A 244 -2.48 4.69 20.31
CA GLU A 244 -3.33 3.84 21.16
C GLU A 244 -3.73 2.55 20.46
N TYR A 245 -4.11 2.63 19.17
CA TYR A 245 -4.50 1.45 18.41
C TYR A 245 -3.33 0.46 18.23
N SER A 246 -2.17 0.94 17.78
CA SER A 246 -1.02 0.07 17.53
C SER A 246 -0.48 -0.57 18.81
N LEU A 247 -0.47 0.16 19.93
CA LEU A 247 -0.09 -0.36 21.23
C LEU A 247 -1.10 -1.41 21.71
N GLY A 248 -2.39 -1.13 21.61
CA GLY A 248 -3.46 -2.08 21.96
C GLY A 248 -3.42 -3.34 21.11
N LEU A 249 -3.20 -3.22 19.80
CA LEU A 249 -3.04 -4.36 18.90
C LEU A 249 -1.84 -5.23 19.29
N LYS A 250 -0.68 -4.62 19.56
CA LYS A 250 0.54 -5.34 19.98
C LYS A 250 0.32 -6.07 21.31
N GLN A 251 -0.38 -5.44 22.25
CA GLN A 251 -0.74 -6.08 23.51
C GLN A 251 -1.68 -7.27 23.29
N MET A 252 -2.79 -7.06 22.58
CA MET A 252 -3.75 -8.12 22.22
C MET A 252 -3.06 -9.30 21.52
N ALA A 253 -2.15 -9.03 20.60
CA ALA A 253 -1.39 -10.05 19.90
C ALA A 253 -0.54 -10.89 20.87
N ARG A 254 0.19 -10.26 21.78
CA ARG A 254 1.02 -10.95 22.78
C ARG A 254 0.19 -11.83 23.71
N GLU A 255 -0.94 -11.31 24.21
CA GLU A 255 -1.86 -12.04 25.11
C GLU A 255 -2.46 -13.30 24.44
N ASN A 256 -2.56 -13.31 23.10
CA ASN A 256 -3.09 -14.43 22.32
C ASN A 256 -2.01 -15.28 21.61
N GLY A 257 -0.73 -15.12 21.96
CA GLY A 257 0.36 -15.92 21.40
C GLY A 257 0.63 -15.66 19.91
N VAL A 258 0.23 -14.49 19.40
CA VAL A 258 0.46 -14.06 18.01
C VAL A 258 1.91 -13.59 17.85
N VAL A 259 2.54 -14.03 16.79
CA VAL A 259 3.92 -13.66 16.46
C VAL A 259 3.94 -12.29 15.76
N LEU A 260 4.71 -11.35 16.28
CA LEU A 260 4.92 -10.03 15.73
C LEU A 260 6.33 -9.96 15.13
N THR A 261 6.45 -9.70 13.84
CA THR A 261 7.76 -9.62 13.18
C THR A 261 8.35 -8.21 13.16
N GLY A 262 7.51 -7.18 13.40
CA GLY A 262 7.85 -5.81 13.03
C GLY A 262 7.83 -5.62 11.50
N PHE A 263 8.31 -4.46 11.05
CA PHE A 263 8.45 -4.19 9.62
C PHE A 263 9.63 -4.97 9.04
N ILE A 264 9.35 -5.81 8.05
CA ILE A 264 10.33 -6.67 7.36
C ILE A 264 10.23 -6.50 5.84
N LYS A 265 11.33 -6.76 5.14
CA LYS A 265 11.45 -6.78 3.68
C LYS A 265 12.42 -7.89 3.24
N GLY A 266 12.54 -8.07 1.91
CA GLY A 266 13.49 -8.98 1.29
C GLY A 266 13.32 -10.42 1.79
N ARG A 267 14.42 -11.13 1.99
CA ARG A 267 14.44 -12.57 2.30
C ARG A 267 13.51 -12.96 3.46
N LYS A 268 13.40 -12.15 4.53
CA LYS A 268 12.50 -12.45 5.65
C LYS A 268 11.03 -12.45 5.21
N LEU A 269 10.62 -11.43 4.45
CA LEU A 269 9.25 -11.31 3.93
C LEU A 269 8.96 -12.39 2.89
N HIS A 270 9.86 -12.58 1.93
CA HIS A 270 9.72 -13.60 0.87
C HIS A 270 9.56 -15.01 1.47
N SER A 271 10.36 -15.33 2.50
CA SER A 271 10.26 -16.59 3.21
C SER A 271 8.91 -16.79 3.91
N LEU A 272 8.35 -15.73 4.52
CA LEU A 272 7.01 -15.80 5.13
C LEU A 272 5.92 -15.97 4.08
N LEU A 273 5.97 -15.26 2.97
CA LEU A 273 4.99 -15.41 1.88
C LEU A 273 5.08 -16.79 1.23
N THR A 274 6.30 -17.27 0.96
CA THR A 274 6.53 -18.61 0.35
C THR A 274 5.91 -19.74 1.17
N ASN A 275 5.87 -19.63 2.49
CA ASN A 275 5.61 -20.77 3.35
C ASN A 275 4.39 -20.60 4.27
N CYS A 276 3.57 -19.55 4.15
CA CYS A 276 2.37 -19.42 4.98
C CYS A 276 1.25 -20.36 4.52
N ARG A 277 0.37 -20.67 5.43
CA ARG A 277 -0.85 -21.48 5.18
C ARG A 277 -1.85 -20.70 4.35
N CYS A 278 -2.05 -19.47 4.73
CA CYS A 278 -2.86 -18.48 4.01
C CYS A 278 -2.47 -17.07 4.42
N TYR A 279 -2.81 -16.13 3.56
CA TYR A 279 -2.71 -14.69 3.82
C TYR A 279 -4.10 -14.13 4.13
N CYS A 280 -4.21 -13.28 5.15
CA CYS A 280 -5.46 -12.63 5.52
C CYS A 280 -5.34 -11.10 5.50
N LEU A 281 -6.29 -10.43 4.80
CA LEU A 281 -6.41 -8.97 4.77
C LEU A 281 -7.82 -8.53 5.21
N PRO A 282 -8.03 -8.23 6.50
CA PRO A 282 -9.35 -7.89 7.04
C PRO A 282 -9.71 -6.41 6.91
N SER A 283 -9.04 -5.67 6.03
CA SER A 283 -9.16 -4.21 5.90
C SER A 283 -10.59 -3.75 5.66
N SER A 284 -10.96 -2.62 6.26
CA SER A 284 -12.20 -1.87 5.94
C SER A 284 -12.00 -0.80 4.87
N HIS A 285 -10.75 -0.45 4.56
CA HIS A 285 -10.43 0.56 3.57
C HIS A 285 -9.12 0.24 2.83
N GLU A 286 -9.21 0.22 1.50
CA GLU A 286 -8.09 0.07 0.56
C GLU A 286 -8.30 0.91 -0.69
N GLY A 287 -7.21 1.18 -1.43
CA GLY A 287 -7.28 1.70 -2.79
C GLY A 287 -7.18 0.58 -3.84
N LEU A 288 -6.06 -0.12 -3.83
CA LEU A 288 -5.76 -1.43 -4.40
C LEU A 288 -4.59 -2.00 -3.57
N PRO A 289 -4.81 -3.05 -2.75
CA PRO A 289 -3.83 -3.46 -1.74
C PRO A 289 -2.65 -4.23 -2.35
N ILE A 290 -1.47 -3.61 -2.45
CA ILE A 290 -0.25 -4.25 -2.96
C ILE A 290 0.08 -5.52 -2.16
N ALA A 291 -0.10 -5.52 -0.84
CA ALA A 291 0.17 -6.68 -0.01
C ALA A 291 -0.72 -7.91 -0.36
N LEU A 292 -1.94 -7.69 -0.85
CA LEU A 292 -2.77 -8.77 -1.39
C LEU A 292 -2.20 -9.28 -2.71
N LEU A 293 -1.80 -8.38 -3.61
CA LEU A 293 -1.19 -8.76 -4.89
C LEU A 293 0.12 -9.53 -4.66
N GLU A 294 0.93 -9.11 -3.68
CA GLU A 294 2.14 -9.84 -3.28
C GLU A 294 1.80 -11.26 -2.81
N ALA A 295 0.83 -11.44 -1.92
CA ALA A 295 0.43 -12.78 -1.46
C ALA A 295 -0.08 -13.64 -2.63
N MET A 296 -0.84 -13.06 -3.55
CA MET A 296 -1.34 -13.75 -4.74
C MET A 296 -0.21 -14.17 -5.69
N SER A 297 0.81 -13.34 -5.90
CA SER A 297 1.96 -13.69 -6.76
C SER A 297 2.73 -14.91 -6.25
N TYR A 298 2.75 -15.14 -4.93
CA TYR A 298 3.31 -16.36 -4.32
C TYR A 298 2.38 -17.58 -4.40
N GLY A 299 1.20 -17.46 -5.02
CA GLY A 299 0.21 -18.55 -5.08
C GLY A 299 -0.36 -18.93 -3.72
N VAL A 300 -0.31 -18.02 -2.76
CA VAL A 300 -0.81 -18.25 -1.41
C VAL A 300 -2.34 -18.17 -1.40
N LYS A 301 -3.02 -19.10 -0.73
CA LYS A 301 -4.46 -18.97 -0.46
C LYS A 301 -4.73 -17.70 0.32
N VAL A 302 -5.64 -16.86 -0.18
CA VAL A 302 -5.96 -15.58 0.47
C VAL A 302 -7.36 -15.59 1.06
N VAL A 303 -7.57 -14.82 2.14
CA VAL A 303 -8.89 -14.53 2.73
C VAL A 303 -8.96 -13.03 2.99
N VAL A 304 -9.92 -12.35 2.38
CA VAL A 304 -10.00 -10.90 2.44
C VAL A 304 -11.42 -10.40 2.71
N SER A 305 -11.55 -9.23 3.28
CA SER A 305 -12.85 -8.57 3.45
C SER A 305 -13.48 -8.22 2.09
N ASP A 306 -14.82 -8.19 2.01
CA ASP A 306 -15.61 -7.93 0.81
C ASP A 306 -15.75 -6.43 0.47
N ILE A 307 -14.74 -5.62 0.80
CA ILE A 307 -14.74 -4.20 0.42
C ILE A 307 -14.53 -4.01 -1.08
N PRO A 308 -15.03 -2.92 -1.67
CA PRO A 308 -14.97 -2.71 -3.13
C PRO A 308 -13.58 -2.87 -3.75
N ALA A 309 -12.52 -2.40 -3.06
CA ALA A 309 -11.15 -2.51 -3.55
C ALA A 309 -10.64 -3.96 -3.60
N ASN A 310 -11.04 -4.81 -2.66
CA ASN A 310 -10.69 -6.23 -2.66
C ASN A 310 -11.54 -6.99 -3.69
N LEU A 311 -12.83 -6.65 -3.83
CA LEU A 311 -13.71 -7.26 -4.83
C LEU A 311 -13.23 -6.99 -6.26
N GLU A 312 -12.58 -5.85 -6.51
CA GLU A 312 -12.03 -5.51 -7.83
C GLU A 312 -10.92 -6.48 -8.28
N VAL A 313 -10.24 -7.12 -7.35
CA VAL A 313 -9.20 -8.13 -7.65
C VAL A 313 -9.80 -9.37 -8.31
N GLY A 314 -11.08 -9.68 -8.04
CA GLY A 314 -11.81 -10.77 -8.70
C GLY A 314 -11.48 -12.16 -8.17
N LEU A 315 -11.27 -12.30 -6.88
CA LEU A 315 -11.05 -13.60 -6.24
C LEU A 315 -12.31 -14.48 -6.25
N PRO A 316 -12.19 -15.80 -6.09
CA PRO A 316 -13.32 -16.68 -5.83
C PRO A 316 -14.17 -16.21 -4.65
N LYS A 317 -15.49 -16.42 -4.69
CA LYS A 317 -16.41 -15.95 -3.64
C LYS A 317 -16.07 -16.46 -2.24
N ASP A 318 -15.53 -17.66 -2.14
CA ASP A 318 -15.16 -18.29 -0.88
C ASP A 318 -13.95 -17.63 -0.21
N ASP A 319 -13.20 -16.81 -0.95
CA ASP A 319 -12.04 -16.09 -0.45
C ASP A 319 -12.41 -14.75 0.20
N TYR A 320 -13.67 -14.33 0.09
CA TYR A 320 -14.18 -13.14 0.75
C TYR A 320 -14.96 -13.49 2.00
N PHE A 321 -14.88 -12.60 2.99
CA PHE A 321 -15.76 -12.59 4.16
C PHE A 321 -16.35 -11.19 4.34
N HIS A 322 -17.51 -11.08 4.99
CA HIS A 322 -18.16 -9.79 5.24
C HIS A 322 -17.29 -8.93 6.15
N CYS A 323 -16.96 -7.73 5.69
CA CYS A 323 -16.11 -6.81 6.44
C CYS A 323 -16.62 -6.59 7.86
N GLY A 324 -15.77 -6.87 8.86
CA GLY A 324 -16.12 -6.77 10.26
C GLY A 324 -16.73 -8.04 10.88
N ASN A 325 -17.08 -9.06 10.09
CA ASN A 325 -17.62 -10.33 10.59
C ASN A 325 -16.50 -11.27 11.03
N VAL A 326 -16.14 -11.17 12.32
CA VAL A 326 -15.06 -11.94 12.94
C VAL A 326 -15.39 -13.44 12.99
N ASP A 327 -16.66 -13.80 13.21
CA ASP A 327 -17.11 -15.19 13.29
C ASP A 327 -16.96 -15.90 11.94
N GLU A 328 -17.41 -15.26 10.87
CA GLU A 328 -17.23 -15.76 9.49
C GLU A 328 -15.75 -15.90 9.13
N LEU A 329 -14.92 -14.89 9.49
CA LEU A 329 -13.47 -14.97 9.29
C LEU A 329 -12.88 -16.17 10.03
N SER A 330 -13.24 -16.37 11.30
CA SER A 330 -12.77 -17.52 12.09
C SER A 330 -13.15 -18.86 11.46
N GLU A 331 -14.37 -19.00 10.94
CA GLU A 331 -14.84 -20.21 10.25
C GLU A 331 -14.08 -20.48 8.96
N LYS A 332 -13.85 -19.43 8.14
CA LYS A 332 -13.08 -19.56 6.89
C LYS A 332 -11.63 -19.96 7.14
N LEU A 333 -10.99 -19.34 8.13
CA LEU A 333 -9.62 -19.71 8.53
C LEU A 333 -9.56 -21.17 9.01
N GLY A 334 -10.56 -21.63 9.78
CA GLY A 334 -10.67 -23.02 10.22
C GLY A 334 -10.73 -23.99 9.05
N LYS A 335 -11.61 -23.75 8.07
CA LYS A 335 -11.73 -24.56 6.84
C LYS A 335 -10.42 -24.64 6.06
N ILE A 336 -9.68 -23.52 5.95
CA ILE A 336 -8.40 -23.49 5.24
C ILE A 336 -7.34 -24.30 5.98
N ILE A 337 -7.31 -24.25 7.31
CA ILE A 337 -6.36 -25.01 8.10
C ILE A 337 -6.61 -26.52 8.00
N GLU A 338 -7.85 -26.93 7.97
CA GLU A 338 -8.26 -28.34 7.87
C GLU A 338 -8.10 -28.93 6.45
N ALA A 339 -8.17 -28.10 5.41
CA ALA A 339 -7.99 -28.53 4.03
C ALA A 339 -6.50 -28.89 3.75
N PRO A 340 -6.15 -29.61 2.70
CA PRO A 340 -4.76 -29.73 2.24
C PRO A 340 -4.13 -28.39 1.90
N LEU A 341 -2.80 -28.25 2.04
CA LEU A 341 -2.10 -27.04 1.60
C LEU A 341 -2.28 -26.90 0.09
N GLN A 342 -2.76 -25.74 -0.34
CA GLN A 342 -3.04 -25.44 -1.75
C GLN A 342 -2.13 -24.34 -2.24
N HIS A 343 -1.58 -24.51 -3.43
CA HIS A 343 -1.05 -23.44 -4.24
C HIS A 343 -2.16 -23.00 -5.21
N VAL A 344 -2.42 -21.70 -5.29
CA VAL A 344 -3.47 -21.12 -6.12
C VAL A 344 -2.83 -20.35 -7.27
N ASP A 345 -3.23 -20.67 -8.49
CA ASP A 345 -2.81 -19.96 -9.69
C ASP A 345 -3.73 -18.75 -9.92
N TYR A 346 -3.22 -17.54 -9.64
CA TYR A 346 -3.95 -16.29 -9.85
C TYR A 346 -3.52 -15.63 -11.15
N ASP A 347 -4.47 -15.04 -11.89
CA ASP A 347 -4.13 -14.20 -13.04
C ASP A 347 -3.50 -12.87 -12.58
N MET A 348 -2.19 -12.79 -12.68
CA MET A 348 -1.39 -11.60 -12.30
C MET A 348 -1.07 -10.70 -13.49
N SER A 349 -1.56 -10.99 -14.69
CA SER A 349 -1.17 -10.33 -15.95
C SER A 349 -1.37 -8.81 -15.97
N LYS A 350 -2.38 -8.29 -15.24
CA LYS A 350 -2.65 -6.82 -15.15
C LYS A 350 -1.78 -6.10 -14.10
N TYR A 351 -0.98 -6.82 -13.33
CA TYR A 351 -0.22 -6.28 -12.19
C TYR A 351 1.29 -6.32 -12.43
N ASP A 352 1.70 -6.41 -13.68
CA ASP A 352 3.10 -6.39 -14.10
C ASP A 352 3.67 -4.96 -14.03
N TRP A 353 4.76 -4.76 -13.25
CA TRP A 353 5.36 -3.46 -13.08
C TRP A 353 5.99 -2.88 -14.35
N ASP A 354 6.47 -3.72 -15.27
CA ASP A 354 7.08 -3.25 -16.50
C ASP A 354 6.02 -2.71 -17.45
N GLN A 355 4.90 -3.42 -17.60
CA GLN A 355 3.75 -2.92 -18.35
C GLN A 355 3.21 -1.63 -17.73
N ILE A 356 3.07 -1.56 -16.41
CA ILE A 356 2.61 -0.38 -15.68
C ILE A 356 3.55 0.81 -15.91
N ALA A 357 4.87 0.59 -15.92
CA ALA A 357 5.83 1.65 -16.22
C ALA A 357 5.70 2.15 -17.66
N ASP A 358 5.43 1.27 -18.64
CA ASP A 358 5.17 1.66 -20.03
C ASP A 358 3.90 2.50 -20.15
N GLU A 359 2.82 2.12 -19.45
CA GLU A 359 1.57 2.87 -19.42
C GLU A 359 1.75 4.26 -18.80
N VAL A 360 2.46 4.38 -17.67
CA VAL A 360 2.81 5.67 -17.05
C VAL A 360 3.68 6.52 -17.97
N GLY A 361 4.65 5.89 -18.65
CA GLY A 361 5.46 6.53 -19.68
C GLY A 361 4.62 7.12 -20.80
N GLY A 362 3.59 6.41 -21.27
CA GLY A 362 2.63 6.87 -22.25
C GLY A 362 1.88 8.13 -21.80
N VAL A 363 1.46 8.20 -20.53
CA VAL A 363 0.84 9.40 -19.94
C VAL A 363 1.78 10.58 -19.99
N TYR A 364 3.06 10.42 -19.59
CA TYR A 364 4.04 11.52 -19.65
C TYR A 364 4.32 12.01 -21.07
N GLN A 365 4.40 11.09 -22.04
CA GLN A 365 4.62 11.44 -23.44
C GLN A 365 3.43 12.21 -24.03
N GLY A 366 2.21 11.89 -23.63
CA GLY A 366 1.00 12.63 -24.01
C GLY A 366 1.05 14.11 -23.63
N LEU A 367 1.74 14.47 -22.57
CA LEU A 367 1.91 15.85 -22.12
C LEU A 367 2.95 16.66 -22.93
N LYS A 368 3.76 16.03 -23.77
CA LYS A 368 4.70 16.75 -24.65
C LYS A 368 4.02 17.47 -25.81
N LYS A 369 2.83 17.04 -26.18
CA LYS A 369 2.03 17.64 -27.25
C LYS A 369 1.22 18.82 -26.71
#